data_bcd5c8df668fa595da4451c0c5ca7d9c
#
_entry.id   bcd5c8df668fa595da4451c0c5ca7d9c
#
_cell.length_a   1.000
_cell.length_b   1.000
_cell.length_c   1.000
_cell.angle_alpha   90.00
_cell.angle_beta   90.00
_cell.angle_gamma   90.00
#
_symmetry.space_group_name_H-M   'P 1'
#
loop_
_entity.id
_entity.type
_entity.pdbx_description
1 polymer ?
#
loop_
_entity_poly.entity_id
_entity_poly.type
_entity_poly.pdbx_seq_one_letter_code
_entity_poly.pdbx_strand_id
1 'polypeptide(L)'
;MDIISRAEWGARAPGSRSSVGWSQRTEFIVHYSEGPTSQSVRGIQDFHMDGNGWSDIGYNFLVDVSGRIYEGRGWLVVGAHAPDHNTSGIGVCMIGRDGDSTAAAKRSIRWLYDEAARRTGRGLAKLGHRDVYATSCPGDELYAWVRAGMPADIEEDDMPDYVSVGMSAAQDLPPNTWVTVTWGKEYSDQEHHHWDQGGSSFIVGPARYAFNANVKIDGLAPGTEVQARAIEHAESGGDYDGGPIGEYVASGGSTFVHYNVAADTVGDGYRVRFQVIHYGTETARISSGSAKAFAWPT
;
A
#
# COMPACT_ATOMS: atom_id res chain seq x y z
N MET A 1 5.36 0.43 12.13
CA MET A 1 4.35 1.27 12.81
C MET A 1 4.86 1.65 14.19
N ASP A 2 4.58 2.87 14.63
CA ASP A 2 5.02 3.36 15.94
C ASP A 2 3.96 3.10 17.01
N ILE A 3 4.40 2.81 18.22
CA ILE A 3 3.53 2.62 19.39
C ILE A 3 3.67 3.85 20.27
N ILE A 4 2.57 4.58 20.47
CA ILE A 4 2.50 5.73 21.37
C ILE A 4 2.68 5.19 22.79
N SER A 5 3.76 5.60 23.41
CA SER A 5 4.14 5.12 24.76
C SER A 5 3.19 5.60 25.85
N ARG A 6 3.22 4.93 26.98
CA ARG A 6 2.44 5.32 28.17
C ARG A 6 2.72 6.76 28.61
N ALA A 7 3.95 7.23 28.46
CA ALA A 7 4.33 8.60 28.81
C ALA A 7 3.69 9.64 27.87
N GLU A 8 3.67 9.33 26.56
CA GLU A 8 3.13 10.23 25.53
C GLU A 8 1.62 10.45 25.66
N TRP A 9 0.83 9.40 25.98
CA TRP A 9 -0.61 9.57 26.18
C TRP A 9 -1.00 9.91 27.63
N GLY A 10 -0.02 10.14 28.53
CA GLY A 10 -0.24 10.61 29.90
C GLY A 10 -0.83 9.55 30.83
N ALA A 11 -0.37 8.30 30.72
CA ALA A 11 -0.83 7.21 31.57
C ALA A 11 -0.60 7.45 33.07
N ARG A 12 -1.53 6.98 33.88
CA ARG A 12 -1.32 6.87 35.34
C ARG A 12 -0.33 5.74 35.62
N ALA A 13 0.39 5.88 36.73
CA ALA A 13 1.19 4.78 37.26
C ALA A 13 0.28 3.61 37.65
N PRO A 14 0.66 2.35 37.34
CA PRO A 14 -0.11 1.19 37.78
C PRO A 14 0.02 0.96 39.29
N GLY A 15 -1.04 0.47 39.94
CA GLY A 15 -0.99 0.08 41.34
C GLY A 15 -0.15 -1.19 41.56
N SER A 16 -0.18 -2.13 40.61
CA SER A 16 0.67 -3.33 40.59
C SER A 16 0.85 -3.87 39.18
N ARG A 17 1.93 -4.63 38.95
CA ARG A 17 2.22 -5.32 37.68
C ARG A 17 2.78 -6.71 37.95
N SER A 18 2.37 -7.68 37.15
CA SER A 18 2.97 -9.01 37.07
C SER A 18 3.54 -9.23 35.67
N SER A 19 4.78 -9.68 35.59
CA SER A 19 5.46 -9.94 34.32
C SER A 19 5.18 -11.35 33.81
N VAL A 20 5.28 -11.54 32.50
CA VAL A 20 5.13 -12.81 31.80
C VAL A 20 6.24 -12.93 30.75
N GLY A 21 6.71 -14.16 30.48
CA GLY A 21 7.70 -14.40 29.43
C GLY A 21 7.06 -14.64 28.06
N TRP A 22 7.83 -14.44 26.98
CA TRP A 22 7.36 -14.71 25.61
C TRP A 22 6.89 -16.15 25.39
N SER A 23 7.50 -17.12 26.07
CA SER A 23 7.10 -18.54 25.98
C SER A 23 5.68 -18.82 26.47
N GLN A 24 5.16 -17.96 27.35
CA GLN A 24 3.81 -18.06 27.89
C GLN A 24 2.76 -17.40 27.00
N ARG A 25 3.17 -16.52 26.05
CA ARG A 25 2.26 -15.85 25.11
C ARG A 25 1.88 -16.81 23.99
N THR A 26 0.66 -17.32 24.01
CA THR A 26 0.13 -18.31 23.07
C THR A 26 -1.10 -17.83 22.32
N GLU A 27 -1.70 -16.73 22.78
CA GLU A 27 -2.97 -16.21 22.31
C GLU A 27 -2.87 -14.72 22.01
N PHE A 28 -3.62 -14.27 21.02
CA PHE A 28 -3.82 -12.87 20.68
C PHE A 28 -5.33 -12.63 20.65
N ILE A 29 -5.82 -11.83 21.60
CA ILE A 29 -7.25 -11.67 21.87
C ILE A 29 -7.68 -10.26 21.53
N VAL A 30 -8.59 -10.15 20.57
CA VAL A 30 -9.12 -8.88 20.08
C VAL A 30 -10.37 -8.50 20.87
N HIS A 31 -10.42 -7.24 21.27
CA HIS A 31 -11.51 -6.60 22.01
C HIS A 31 -11.97 -5.33 21.33
N TYR A 32 -13.13 -4.80 21.74
CA TYR A 32 -13.54 -3.43 21.52
C TYR A 32 -13.79 -2.74 22.87
N SER A 33 -13.75 -1.39 22.91
CA SER A 33 -13.96 -0.65 24.18
C SER A 33 -15.43 -0.48 24.55
N GLU A 34 -16.35 -0.73 23.60
CA GLU A 34 -17.78 -0.48 23.70
C GLU A 34 -18.15 1.02 23.95
N GLY A 35 -17.13 1.88 23.90
CA GLY A 35 -17.25 3.33 24.02
C GLY A 35 -17.34 4.03 22.66
N PRO A 36 -17.53 5.36 22.64
CA PRO A 36 -17.45 6.12 21.40
C PRO A 36 -16.01 6.13 20.84
N THR A 37 -15.86 6.29 19.52
CA THR A 37 -14.55 6.36 18.84
C THR A 37 -13.68 7.53 19.33
N SER A 38 -14.29 8.55 19.94
CA SER A 38 -13.61 9.69 20.55
C SER A 38 -13.09 9.41 21.98
N GLN A 39 -13.32 8.21 22.53
CA GLN A 39 -12.89 7.87 23.88
C GLN A 39 -11.35 7.86 23.95
N SER A 40 -10.79 8.59 24.90
CA SER A 40 -9.34 8.62 25.09
C SER A 40 -8.83 7.38 25.82
N VAL A 41 -7.60 6.96 25.52
CA VAL A 41 -6.93 5.86 26.24
C VAL A 41 -6.83 6.14 27.73
N ARG A 42 -6.59 7.41 28.09
CA ARG A 42 -6.59 7.83 29.50
C ARG A 42 -7.97 7.66 30.15
N GLY A 43 -9.05 8.01 29.47
CA GLY A 43 -10.41 7.81 29.99
C GLY A 43 -10.74 6.32 30.18
N ILE A 44 -10.25 5.42 29.31
CA ILE A 44 -10.38 3.96 29.49
C ILE A 44 -9.60 3.50 30.71
N GLN A 45 -8.37 4.02 30.91
CA GLN A 45 -7.58 3.70 32.09
C GLN A 45 -8.25 4.15 33.38
N ASP A 46 -8.76 5.38 33.40
CA ASP A 46 -9.45 5.93 34.58
C ASP A 46 -10.70 5.13 34.92
N PHE A 47 -11.49 4.73 33.92
CA PHE A 47 -12.64 3.83 34.14
C PHE A 47 -12.22 2.47 34.71
N HIS A 48 -11.15 1.87 34.23
CA HIS A 48 -10.65 0.60 34.73
C HIS A 48 -10.11 0.71 36.17
N MET A 49 -9.40 1.78 36.49
CA MET A 49 -8.80 1.96 37.80
C MET A 49 -9.81 2.46 38.82
N ASP A 50 -10.57 3.46 38.52
CA ASP A 50 -11.46 4.15 39.46
C ASP A 50 -12.87 3.52 39.46
N GLY A 51 -13.36 3.05 38.32
CA GLY A 51 -14.66 2.41 38.19
C GLY A 51 -14.65 0.92 38.58
N ASN A 52 -13.67 0.16 38.06
CA ASN A 52 -13.57 -1.28 38.31
C ASN A 52 -12.62 -1.65 39.45
N GLY A 53 -11.85 -0.70 40.00
CA GLY A 53 -10.86 -0.95 41.04
C GLY A 53 -9.63 -1.74 40.57
N TRP A 54 -9.33 -1.75 39.27
CA TRP A 54 -8.19 -2.48 38.72
C TRP A 54 -6.88 -1.72 38.94
N SER A 55 -5.77 -2.45 38.96
CA SER A 55 -4.44 -1.85 39.17
C SER A 55 -3.94 -1.00 37.98
N ASP A 56 -4.53 -1.16 36.78
CA ASP A 56 -4.13 -0.45 35.56
C ASP A 56 -5.21 -0.67 34.47
N ILE A 57 -5.02 -0.05 33.30
CA ILE A 57 -5.77 -0.39 32.09
C ILE A 57 -5.72 -1.90 31.84
N GLY A 58 -6.81 -2.51 31.39
CA GLY A 58 -6.90 -3.98 31.25
C GLY A 58 -6.11 -4.55 30.09
N TYR A 59 -6.00 -3.80 29.01
CA TYR A 59 -5.46 -4.25 27.73
C TYR A 59 -3.94 -4.11 27.65
N ASN A 60 -3.31 -4.97 26.81
CA ASN A 60 -1.89 -4.86 26.50
C ASN A 60 -1.62 -3.71 25.52
N PHE A 61 -2.48 -3.56 24.51
CA PHE A 61 -2.45 -2.46 23.54
C PHE A 61 -3.87 -1.99 23.23
N LEU A 62 -3.97 -0.75 22.75
CA LEU A 62 -5.20 -0.18 22.22
C LEU A 62 -4.94 0.39 20.83
N VAL A 63 -5.97 0.39 20.00
CA VAL A 63 -5.92 0.92 18.63
C VAL A 63 -7.14 1.78 18.40
N ASP A 64 -6.97 3.02 17.94
CA ASP A 64 -8.10 3.87 17.57
C ASP A 64 -8.52 3.66 16.09
N VAL A 65 -9.62 4.27 15.71
CA VAL A 65 -10.17 4.15 14.34
C VAL A 65 -9.24 4.74 13.25
N SER A 66 -8.28 5.59 13.61
CA SER A 66 -7.27 6.09 12.67
C SER A 66 -6.06 5.16 12.54
N GLY A 67 -6.03 4.06 13.28
CA GLY A 67 -4.94 3.08 13.29
C GLY A 67 -3.77 3.44 14.21
N ARG A 68 -3.87 4.47 15.05
CA ARG A 68 -2.82 4.77 16.04
C ARG A 68 -2.82 3.70 17.13
N ILE A 69 -1.62 3.21 17.43
CA ILE A 69 -1.40 2.16 18.44
C ILE A 69 -0.94 2.82 19.75
N TYR A 70 -1.55 2.43 20.85
CA TYR A 70 -1.21 2.91 22.18
C TYR A 70 -0.74 1.76 23.06
N GLU A 71 0.37 1.96 23.78
CA GLU A 71 0.83 1.02 24.78
C GLU A 71 -0.09 1.04 26.00
N GLY A 72 -0.76 -0.07 26.28
CA GLY A 72 -1.48 -0.29 27.53
C GLY A 72 -0.55 -0.87 28.59
N ARG A 73 -0.66 -2.18 28.87
CA ARG A 73 0.29 -2.90 29.76
C ARG A 73 1.56 -3.33 29.03
N GLY A 74 1.60 -3.28 27.69
CA GLY A 74 2.73 -3.72 26.88
C GLY A 74 2.82 -5.22 26.73
N TRP A 75 3.89 -5.70 26.09
CA TRP A 75 4.03 -7.08 25.63
C TRP A 75 4.13 -8.14 26.74
N LEU A 76 4.91 -7.84 27.78
CA LEU A 76 5.33 -8.81 28.80
C LEU A 76 4.76 -8.51 30.20
N VAL A 77 3.60 -7.86 30.25
CA VAL A 77 2.84 -7.66 31.49
C VAL A 77 1.51 -8.39 31.37
N VAL A 78 1.15 -9.13 32.42
CA VAL A 78 -0.13 -9.86 32.53
C VAL A 78 -1.29 -8.90 32.34
N GLY A 79 -2.23 -9.22 31.47
CA GLY A 79 -3.43 -8.41 31.19
C GLY A 79 -4.45 -8.42 32.32
N ALA A 80 -5.56 -7.71 32.09
CA ALA A 80 -6.79 -7.86 32.86
C ALA A 80 -7.99 -7.67 31.89
N HIS A 81 -7.95 -8.42 30.77
CA HIS A 81 -8.90 -8.28 29.68
C HIS A 81 -9.75 -9.54 29.43
N ALA A 82 -9.27 -10.71 29.86
CA ALA A 82 -10.00 -11.98 29.73
C ALA A 82 -9.61 -12.89 30.89
N PRO A 83 -10.54 -13.22 31.81
CA PRO A 83 -10.30 -14.17 32.91
C PRO A 83 -9.69 -15.48 32.36
N ASP A 84 -8.74 -16.06 33.13
CA ASP A 84 -7.99 -17.28 32.79
C ASP A 84 -7.04 -17.17 31.58
N HIS A 85 -7.17 -16.16 30.74
CA HIS A 85 -6.37 -15.90 29.52
C HIS A 85 -5.41 -14.69 29.64
N ASN A 86 -5.37 -14.01 30.79
CA ASN A 86 -4.55 -12.79 30.96
C ASN A 86 -3.04 -13.04 30.90
N THR A 87 -2.59 -14.26 31.22
CA THR A 87 -1.17 -14.67 31.18
C THR A 87 -0.76 -15.14 29.78
N SER A 88 -1.61 -15.95 29.15
CA SER A 88 -1.37 -16.50 27.81
C SER A 88 -1.69 -15.51 26.68
N GLY A 89 -2.69 -14.65 26.90
CA GLY A 89 -3.22 -13.74 25.92
C GLY A 89 -2.50 -12.39 25.89
N ILE A 90 -2.31 -11.88 24.68
CA ILE A 90 -2.02 -10.47 24.41
C ILE A 90 -3.36 -9.83 24.04
N GLY A 91 -3.93 -9.02 24.93
CA GLY A 91 -5.21 -8.36 24.69
C GLY A 91 -5.06 -7.04 23.96
N VAL A 92 -5.70 -6.92 22.80
CA VAL A 92 -5.70 -5.70 21.98
C VAL A 92 -7.13 -5.18 21.83
N CYS A 93 -7.33 -3.94 22.21
CA CYS A 93 -8.65 -3.30 22.21
C CYS A 93 -8.76 -2.26 21.09
N MET A 94 -9.71 -2.43 20.17
CA MET A 94 -10.15 -1.38 19.26
C MET A 94 -11.02 -0.38 20.03
N ILE A 95 -10.69 0.92 19.94
CA ILE A 95 -11.48 1.97 20.57
C ILE A 95 -12.69 2.27 19.70
N GLY A 96 -13.87 1.85 20.15
CA GLY A 96 -15.12 1.97 19.40
C GLY A 96 -16.11 0.88 19.78
N ARG A 97 -17.14 0.75 18.96
CA ARG A 97 -18.25 -0.22 19.06
C ARG A 97 -18.26 -1.14 17.84
N ASP A 98 -19.22 -2.04 17.82
CA ASP A 98 -19.51 -2.84 16.63
C ASP A 98 -19.87 -1.92 15.43
N GLY A 99 -19.28 -2.17 14.29
CA GLY A 99 -19.41 -1.34 13.09
C GLY A 99 -18.44 -0.15 12.99
N ASP A 100 -17.65 0.14 14.04
CA ASP A 100 -16.68 1.25 14.02
C ASP A 100 -15.29 0.83 13.50
N SER A 101 -15.07 -0.46 13.20
CA SER A 101 -13.76 -0.96 12.81
C SER A 101 -13.38 -0.51 11.39
N THR A 102 -12.29 0.23 11.28
CA THR A 102 -11.76 0.73 10.01
C THR A 102 -10.67 -0.19 9.46
N ALA A 103 -10.35 -0.06 8.17
CA ALA A 103 -9.19 -0.73 7.56
C ALA A 103 -7.89 -0.33 8.30
N ALA A 104 -7.72 0.95 8.65
CA ALA A 104 -6.57 1.44 9.42
C ALA A 104 -6.45 0.76 10.79
N ALA A 105 -7.54 0.63 11.54
CA ALA A 105 -7.55 -0.08 12.82
C ALA A 105 -7.22 -1.57 12.65
N LYS A 106 -7.83 -2.25 11.68
CA LYS A 106 -7.57 -3.66 11.35
C LYS A 106 -6.09 -3.90 10.98
N ARG A 107 -5.49 -3.03 10.16
CA ARG A 107 -4.05 -3.10 9.83
C ARG A 107 -3.16 -3.02 11.07
N SER A 108 -3.45 -2.08 11.96
CA SER A 108 -2.66 -1.89 13.18
C SER A 108 -2.80 -3.07 14.15
N ILE A 109 -4.00 -3.64 14.28
CA ILE A 109 -4.24 -4.86 15.07
C ILE A 109 -3.49 -6.04 14.43
N ARG A 110 -3.52 -6.19 13.11
CA ARG A 110 -2.79 -7.21 12.39
C ARG A 110 -1.28 -7.05 12.55
N TRP A 111 -0.76 -5.85 12.45
CA TRP A 111 0.65 -5.57 12.68
C TRP A 111 1.10 -5.96 14.10
N LEU A 112 0.28 -5.67 15.14
CA LEU A 112 0.55 -6.12 16.51
C LEU A 112 0.60 -7.65 16.61
N TYR A 113 -0.27 -8.36 15.92
CA TYR A 113 -0.24 -9.82 15.85
C TYR A 113 1.04 -10.33 15.20
N ASP A 114 1.42 -9.79 14.04
CA ASP A 114 2.60 -10.22 13.29
C ASP A 114 3.88 -9.94 14.10
N GLU A 115 3.95 -8.81 14.80
CA GLU A 115 5.06 -8.49 15.71
C GLU A 115 5.10 -9.45 16.93
N ALA A 116 3.96 -9.80 17.49
CA ALA A 116 3.89 -10.82 18.55
C ALA A 116 4.37 -12.18 18.05
N ALA A 117 3.94 -12.60 16.87
CA ALA A 117 4.36 -13.87 16.24
C ALA A 117 5.87 -13.87 15.95
N ARG A 118 6.41 -12.76 15.45
CA ARG A 118 7.84 -12.58 15.23
C ARG A 118 8.65 -12.71 16.55
N ARG A 119 8.18 -12.08 17.62
CA ARG A 119 8.85 -12.09 18.94
C ARG A 119 8.77 -13.44 19.64
N THR A 120 7.66 -14.16 19.46
CA THR A 120 7.50 -15.51 20.03
C THR A 120 8.17 -16.60 19.18
N GLY A 121 8.52 -16.30 17.92
CA GLY A 121 9.01 -17.28 16.94
C GLY A 121 7.95 -18.28 16.50
N ARG A 122 6.65 -18.01 16.74
CA ARG A 122 5.52 -18.87 16.37
C ARG A 122 4.24 -18.05 16.17
N GLY A 123 3.26 -18.57 15.42
CA GLY A 123 1.92 -18.01 15.38
C GLY A 123 1.19 -18.21 16.72
N LEU A 124 0.44 -17.19 17.13
CA LEU A 124 -0.47 -17.24 18.27
C LEU A 124 -1.88 -17.60 17.79
N ALA A 125 -2.71 -18.17 18.70
CA ALA A 125 -4.13 -18.34 18.41
C ALA A 125 -4.79 -16.96 18.26
N LYS A 126 -5.49 -16.75 17.13
CA LYS A 126 -6.25 -15.52 16.85
C LYS A 126 -7.66 -15.66 17.39
N LEU A 127 -8.00 -14.91 18.41
CA LEU A 127 -9.25 -15.01 19.13
C LEU A 127 -9.95 -13.68 19.28
N GLY A 128 -11.27 -13.66 19.22
CA GLY A 128 -12.08 -12.58 19.77
C GLY A 128 -12.38 -12.86 21.25
N HIS A 129 -12.67 -11.83 22.03
CA HIS A 129 -13.00 -12.01 23.46
C HIS A 129 -14.11 -13.03 23.68
N ARG A 130 -15.12 -13.11 22.80
CA ARG A 130 -16.23 -14.06 22.89
C ARG A 130 -15.83 -15.53 22.69
N ASP A 131 -14.64 -15.82 22.20
CA ASP A 131 -14.12 -17.20 22.11
C ASP A 131 -13.69 -17.75 23.47
N VAL A 132 -13.39 -16.86 24.43
CA VAL A 132 -12.84 -17.21 25.75
C VAL A 132 -13.69 -16.74 26.92
N TYR A 133 -14.71 -15.93 26.67
CA TYR A 133 -15.61 -15.42 27.68
C TYR A 133 -17.03 -15.16 27.09
N ALA A 134 -18.07 -15.34 27.89
CA ALA A 134 -19.44 -15.10 27.45
C ALA A 134 -19.73 -13.58 27.34
N THR A 135 -19.55 -13.00 26.16
CA THR A 135 -19.68 -11.56 25.87
C THR A 135 -20.00 -11.32 24.39
N SER A 136 -20.52 -10.15 24.04
CA SER A 136 -20.66 -9.67 22.65
C SER A 136 -19.35 -9.12 22.07
N CYS A 137 -18.34 -8.83 22.92
CA CYS A 137 -17.03 -8.32 22.49
C CYS A 137 -16.30 -9.33 21.59
N PRO A 138 -15.68 -8.94 20.48
CA PRO A 138 -15.36 -7.58 20.02
C PRO A 138 -16.39 -6.96 19.04
N GLY A 139 -17.64 -7.37 19.04
CA GLY A 139 -18.64 -7.02 18.05
C GLY A 139 -18.65 -7.99 16.87
N ASP A 140 -19.69 -7.97 16.04
CA ASP A 140 -19.87 -8.98 15.00
C ASP A 140 -18.94 -8.76 13.82
N GLU A 141 -18.74 -7.49 13.40
CA GLU A 141 -17.86 -7.16 12.28
C GLU A 141 -16.39 -7.51 12.59
N LEU A 142 -15.87 -7.01 13.70
CA LEU A 142 -14.48 -7.25 14.07
C LEU A 142 -14.23 -8.74 14.41
N TYR A 143 -15.21 -9.42 14.99
CA TYR A 143 -15.14 -10.86 15.24
C TYR A 143 -15.10 -11.66 13.95
N ALA A 144 -15.93 -11.34 12.95
CA ALA A 144 -15.91 -12.01 11.66
C ALA A 144 -14.54 -11.89 10.98
N TRP A 145 -13.90 -10.70 11.03
CA TRP A 145 -12.56 -10.48 10.52
C TRP A 145 -11.50 -11.31 11.28
N VAL A 146 -11.59 -11.40 12.61
CA VAL A 146 -10.70 -12.26 13.43
C VAL A 146 -10.85 -13.72 13.02
N ARG A 147 -12.09 -14.22 12.88
CA ARG A 147 -12.38 -15.61 12.48
C ARG A 147 -11.95 -15.93 11.05
N ALA A 148 -11.93 -14.95 10.17
CA ALA A 148 -11.35 -15.07 8.82
C ALA A 148 -9.80 -15.16 8.82
N GLY A 149 -9.17 -15.13 10.00
CA GLY A 149 -7.72 -15.22 10.16
C GLY A 149 -7.02 -13.85 10.17
N MET A 150 -7.76 -12.77 10.39
CA MET A 150 -7.24 -11.39 10.37
C MET A 150 -6.55 -11.13 9.02
N PRO A 151 -7.26 -11.25 7.87
CA PRO A 151 -6.65 -10.98 6.59
C PRO A 151 -6.03 -9.58 6.59
N ALA A 152 -4.85 -9.44 6.00
CA ALA A 152 -4.36 -8.12 5.67
C ALA A 152 -5.35 -7.53 4.66
N ASP A 153 -5.97 -6.40 4.98
CA ASP A 153 -6.65 -5.64 3.96
C ASP A 153 -5.55 -5.24 2.97
N ILE A 154 -5.65 -5.74 1.75
CA ILE A 154 -4.89 -5.16 0.64
C ILE A 154 -5.57 -3.81 0.47
N GLU A 155 -4.87 -2.73 0.82
CA GLU A 155 -5.38 -1.40 0.51
C GLU A 155 -5.56 -1.29 -1.00
N GLU A 156 -6.57 -0.55 -1.44
CA GLU A 156 -6.59 -0.07 -2.82
C GLU A 156 -5.26 0.64 -3.15
N ASP A 157 -4.63 1.30 -2.16
CA ASP A 157 -3.31 1.94 -2.27
C ASP A 157 -2.12 0.96 -2.45
N ASP A 158 -2.26 -0.33 -2.07
CA ASP A 158 -1.27 -1.38 -2.35
C ASP A 158 -1.51 -2.07 -3.71
N MET A 159 -2.67 -1.84 -4.33
CA MET A 159 -2.92 -2.24 -5.71
C MET A 159 -2.29 -1.20 -6.63
N PRO A 160 -1.56 -1.64 -7.66
CA PRO A 160 -1.05 -0.68 -8.62
C PRO A 160 -2.19 -0.05 -9.40
N ASP A 161 -2.07 1.23 -9.66
CA ASP A 161 -2.91 1.93 -10.61
C ASP A 161 -2.69 1.33 -11.98
N TYR A 162 -3.76 0.96 -12.66
CA TYR A 162 -3.69 0.39 -14.00
C TYR A 162 -3.96 1.46 -15.03
N VAL A 163 -2.95 1.72 -15.87
CA VAL A 163 -3.04 2.64 -17.00
C VAL A 163 -3.04 1.86 -18.31
N SER A 164 -3.97 2.17 -19.20
CA SER A 164 -4.05 1.58 -20.54
C SER A 164 -4.41 2.66 -21.55
N VAL A 165 -3.48 2.92 -22.47
CA VAL A 165 -3.60 3.99 -23.46
C VAL A 165 -3.28 3.49 -24.86
N GLY A 166 -3.72 4.22 -25.87
CA GLY A 166 -3.44 3.93 -27.27
C GLY A 166 -3.35 5.19 -28.11
N MET A 167 -2.72 5.09 -29.27
CA MET A 167 -2.69 6.16 -30.26
C MET A 167 -4.06 6.39 -30.88
N SER A 168 -4.47 7.64 -31.03
CA SER A 168 -5.69 8.03 -31.78
C SER A 168 -5.41 8.39 -33.24
N ALA A 169 -4.17 8.76 -33.53
CA ALA A 169 -3.70 9.15 -34.87
C ALA A 169 -2.25 8.69 -35.07
N ALA A 170 -1.87 8.49 -36.32
CA ALA A 170 -0.48 8.20 -36.66
C ALA A 170 0.39 9.46 -36.51
N GLN A 171 1.67 9.29 -36.15
CA GLN A 171 2.66 10.33 -35.97
C GLN A 171 3.82 10.17 -36.95
N ASP A 172 4.32 11.27 -37.47
CA ASP A 172 5.53 11.26 -38.29
C ASP A 172 6.75 10.98 -37.41
N LEU A 173 7.66 10.17 -37.94
CA LEU A 173 8.91 9.79 -37.31
C LEU A 173 10.07 10.19 -38.23
N PRO A 174 10.57 11.45 -38.11
CA PRO A 174 11.68 11.91 -38.92
C PRO A 174 12.98 11.20 -38.54
N PRO A 175 13.93 11.07 -39.49
CA PRO A 175 15.20 10.38 -39.21
C PRO A 175 16.02 11.13 -38.17
N ASN A 176 16.81 10.38 -37.39
CA ASN A 176 17.76 10.89 -36.38
C ASN A 176 17.13 11.85 -35.34
N THR A 177 15.84 11.69 -35.10
CA THR A 177 15.10 12.55 -34.13
C THR A 177 14.30 11.69 -33.19
N TRP A 178 14.48 11.88 -31.88
CA TRP A 178 13.63 11.28 -30.87
C TRP A 178 12.22 11.87 -30.94
N VAL A 179 11.24 11.02 -31.14
CA VAL A 179 9.82 11.39 -31.17
C VAL A 179 9.13 10.80 -29.95
N THR A 180 8.52 11.63 -29.14
CA THR A 180 7.65 11.20 -28.05
C THR A 180 6.32 10.71 -28.61
N VAL A 181 5.92 9.49 -28.24
CA VAL A 181 4.65 8.91 -28.69
C VAL A 181 3.50 9.56 -27.94
N THR A 182 2.49 9.99 -28.68
CA THR A 182 1.27 10.58 -28.13
C THR A 182 0.15 9.54 -28.06
N TRP A 183 -0.44 9.42 -26.89
CA TRP A 183 -1.51 8.49 -26.57
C TRP A 183 -2.85 9.24 -26.56
N GLY A 184 -3.51 9.35 -27.67
CA GLY A 184 -4.77 10.12 -27.78
C GLY A 184 -6.02 9.32 -27.41
N LYS A 185 -5.89 8.06 -26.97
CA LYS A 185 -6.97 7.22 -26.47
C LYS A 185 -6.61 6.69 -25.09
N GLU A 186 -7.52 6.87 -24.17
CA GLU A 186 -7.46 6.30 -22.82
C GLU A 186 -8.48 5.18 -22.72
N TYR A 187 -8.07 4.02 -22.24
CA TYR A 187 -8.92 2.85 -22.02
C TYR A 187 -9.14 2.61 -20.52
N SER A 188 -8.16 2.96 -19.69
CA SER A 188 -8.21 2.90 -18.24
C SER A 188 -7.16 3.82 -17.66
N ASP A 189 -7.55 4.71 -16.75
CA ASP A 189 -6.66 5.58 -15.98
C ASP A 189 -7.45 6.25 -14.85
N GLN A 190 -7.68 5.53 -13.74
CA GLN A 190 -8.51 6.02 -12.64
C GLN A 190 -7.84 7.15 -11.85
N GLU A 191 -6.49 7.14 -11.77
CA GLU A 191 -5.72 8.10 -10.98
C GLU A 191 -5.06 9.21 -11.85
N HIS A 192 -5.51 9.37 -13.10
CA HIS A 192 -5.07 10.44 -14.01
C HIS A 192 -3.57 10.48 -14.33
N HIS A 193 -2.92 9.33 -14.42
CA HIS A 193 -1.52 9.21 -14.83
C HIS A 193 -1.25 9.66 -16.28
N HIS A 194 -2.26 9.57 -17.15
CA HIS A 194 -2.17 9.95 -18.56
C HIS A 194 -2.44 11.46 -18.80
N TRP A 195 -2.81 12.20 -17.75
CA TRP A 195 -3.23 13.59 -17.88
C TRP A 195 -2.05 14.55 -18.03
N ASP A 196 -1.67 14.87 -19.28
CA ASP A 196 -0.80 16.01 -19.58
C ASP A 196 -1.29 16.78 -20.83
N GLN A 197 -0.75 18.01 -21.04
CA GLN A 197 -1.08 18.85 -22.20
C GLN A 197 -0.49 18.29 -23.50
N GLY A 198 -0.95 17.17 -23.98
CA GLY A 198 -0.46 16.53 -25.20
C GLY A 198 -0.62 15.03 -25.20
N GLY A 199 -1.07 14.45 -24.09
CA GLY A 199 -1.39 13.03 -23.99
C GLY A 199 -0.19 12.12 -24.21
N SER A 200 1.02 12.55 -23.83
CA SER A 200 2.25 11.78 -24.05
C SER A 200 2.74 11.04 -22.81
N SER A 201 2.32 11.47 -21.63
CA SER A 201 2.64 10.79 -20.36
C SER A 201 1.68 9.66 -20.10
N PHE A 202 2.11 8.64 -19.34
CA PHE A 202 1.27 7.53 -18.91
C PHE A 202 1.58 7.04 -17.47
N ILE A 203 2.54 7.68 -16.79
CA ILE A 203 2.81 7.51 -15.35
C ILE A 203 3.20 8.86 -14.77
N VAL A 204 2.64 9.20 -13.60
CA VAL A 204 2.96 10.39 -12.82
C VAL A 204 3.67 9.96 -11.55
N GLY A 205 4.77 10.64 -11.19
CA GLY A 205 5.49 10.42 -9.94
C GLY A 205 4.93 11.23 -8.75
N PRO A 206 5.30 10.88 -7.51
CA PRO A 206 6.24 9.81 -7.20
C PRO A 206 5.60 8.40 -7.26
N ALA A 207 6.23 7.48 -7.97
CA ALA A 207 5.73 6.11 -8.09
C ALA A 207 6.85 5.10 -8.42
N ARG A 208 6.68 3.85 -8.00
CA ARG A 208 7.31 2.71 -8.65
C ARG A 208 6.42 2.25 -9.79
N TYR A 209 6.99 1.78 -10.89
CA TYR A 209 6.19 1.40 -12.02
C TYR A 209 6.77 0.23 -12.82
N ALA A 210 5.90 -0.43 -13.57
CA ALA A 210 6.24 -1.35 -14.64
C ALA A 210 5.38 -1.03 -15.86
N PHE A 211 5.93 -1.06 -17.08
CA PHE A 211 5.14 -0.84 -18.27
C PHE A 211 5.60 -1.60 -19.51
N ASN A 212 4.68 -1.72 -20.45
CA ASN A 212 4.88 -2.21 -21.78
C ASN A 212 4.35 -1.21 -22.80
N ALA A 213 5.18 -0.85 -23.80
CA ALA A 213 4.76 -0.05 -24.94
C ALA A 213 4.98 -0.82 -26.22
N ASN A 214 3.99 -0.80 -27.11
CA ASN A 214 4.02 -1.46 -28.40
C ASN A 214 3.69 -0.43 -29.48
N VAL A 215 4.55 -0.27 -30.46
CA VAL A 215 4.28 0.60 -31.61
C VAL A 215 4.60 -0.11 -32.93
N LYS A 216 3.81 0.22 -33.95
CA LYS A 216 4.01 -0.20 -35.31
C LYS A 216 4.53 0.97 -36.12
N ILE A 217 5.64 0.77 -36.82
CA ILE A 217 6.30 1.79 -37.65
C ILE A 217 6.25 1.31 -39.10
N ASP A 218 5.74 2.16 -39.97
CA ASP A 218 5.68 1.95 -41.42
C ASP A 218 6.65 2.88 -42.13
N GLY A 219 7.18 2.47 -43.29
CA GLY A 219 8.03 3.29 -44.15
C GLY A 219 9.54 3.19 -43.90
N LEU A 220 9.98 2.30 -43.02
CA LEU A 220 11.40 2.06 -42.81
C LEU A 220 11.98 1.11 -43.88
N ALA A 221 13.16 1.41 -44.42
CA ALA A 221 13.91 0.48 -45.22
C ALA A 221 14.39 -0.75 -44.40
N PRO A 222 14.43 -1.95 -44.97
CA PRO A 222 14.98 -3.13 -44.32
C PRO A 222 16.41 -2.88 -43.81
N GLY A 223 16.70 -3.30 -42.59
CA GLY A 223 18.02 -3.08 -41.95
C GLY A 223 18.21 -1.74 -41.26
N THR A 224 17.23 -0.82 -41.34
CA THR A 224 17.27 0.45 -40.59
C THR A 224 17.26 0.14 -39.09
N GLU A 225 18.20 0.74 -38.37
CA GLU A 225 18.22 0.71 -36.90
C GLU A 225 17.12 1.59 -36.33
N VAL A 226 16.43 1.07 -35.32
CA VAL A 226 15.40 1.77 -34.52
C VAL A 226 15.74 1.62 -33.07
N GLN A 227 15.63 2.69 -32.31
CA GLN A 227 15.77 2.63 -30.86
C GLN A 227 14.51 3.16 -30.18
N ALA A 228 14.27 2.64 -28.98
CA ALA A 228 13.15 3.07 -28.11
C ALA A 228 13.62 3.20 -26.67
N ARG A 229 13.05 4.17 -25.96
CA ARG A 229 13.36 4.41 -24.55
C ARG A 229 12.16 4.94 -23.77
N ALA A 230 12.19 4.73 -22.46
CA ALA A 230 11.43 5.54 -21.51
C ALA A 230 12.26 6.77 -21.12
N ILE A 231 11.61 7.86 -20.86
CA ILE A 231 12.24 9.07 -20.31
C ILE A 231 11.39 9.62 -19.17
N GLU A 232 12.05 10.31 -18.25
CA GLU A 232 11.37 11.16 -17.28
C GLU A 232 11.27 12.58 -17.85
N HIS A 233 10.08 13.15 -17.77
CA HIS A 233 9.81 14.53 -18.17
C HIS A 233 9.39 15.35 -16.97
N ALA A 234 10.14 16.41 -16.64
CA ALA A 234 9.78 17.28 -15.54
C ALA A 234 8.51 18.10 -15.86
N GLU A 235 7.63 18.29 -14.89
CA GLU A 235 6.45 19.17 -15.03
C GLU A 235 6.83 20.62 -15.32
N SER A 236 7.99 21.06 -14.86
CA SER A 236 8.59 22.36 -15.18
C SER A 236 9.14 22.47 -16.60
N GLY A 237 9.13 21.38 -17.36
CA GLY A 237 9.66 21.25 -18.71
C GLY A 237 11.08 20.68 -18.75
N GLY A 238 11.37 19.92 -19.80
CA GLY A 238 12.65 19.25 -20.03
C GLY A 238 12.60 17.75 -19.84
N ASP A 239 13.27 17.05 -20.75
CA ASP A 239 13.43 15.59 -20.69
C ASP A 239 14.71 15.25 -19.94
N TYR A 240 14.64 14.29 -19.06
CA TYR A 240 15.77 13.71 -18.35
C TYR A 240 15.99 12.28 -18.83
N ASP A 241 17.25 11.87 -18.80
CA ASP A 241 17.63 10.56 -19.29
C ASP A 241 16.98 9.47 -18.41
N GLY A 242 16.28 8.58 -19.08
CA GLY A 242 15.51 7.54 -18.44
C GLY A 242 16.17 6.18 -18.54
N GLY A 243 15.37 5.15 -18.64
CA GLY A 243 15.76 3.76 -18.63
C GLY A 243 16.60 3.31 -19.82
N PRO A 244 16.90 2.00 -19.89
CA PRO A 244 17.72 1.40 -20.93
C PRO A 244 17.15 1.64 -22.34
N ILE A 245 18.02 1.76 -23.33
CA ILE A 245 17.63 1.85 -24.74
C ILE A 245 17.36 0.45 -25.27
N GLY A 246 16.15 0.23 -25.83
CA GLY A 246 15.84 -0.95 -26.62
C GLY A 246 16.25 -0.75 -28.07
N GLU A 247 16.97 -1.71 -28.66
CA GLU A 247 17.46 -1.68 -30.05
C GLU A 247 16.68 -2.67 -30.92
N TYR A 248 16.27 -2.23 -32.10
CA TYR A 248 15.48 -3.00 -33.05
C TYR A 248 16.03 -2.75 -34.46
N VAL A 249 15.79 -3.72 -35.34
CA VAL A 249 16.15 -3.61 -36.77
C VAL A 249 14.88 -3.72 -37.62
N ALA A 250 14.70 -2.78 -38.52
CA ALA A 250 13.54 -2.80 -39.41
C ALA A 250 13.55 -4.01 -40.35
N SER A 251 12.41 -4.68 -40.47
CA SER A 251 12.15 -5.72 -41.44
C SER A 251 11.48 -5.18 -42.70
N GLY A 252 11.33 -5.97 -43.73
CA GLY A 252 10.53 -5.57 -44.91
C GLY A 252 9.06 -5.42 -44.54
N GLY A 253 8.48 -4.24 -44.81
CA GLY A 253 7.09 -3.91 -44.46
C GLY A 253 6.99 -3.12 -43.20
N SER A 254 6.14 -3.53 -42.23
CA SER A 254 5.99 -2.86 -40.95
C SER A 254 7.01 -3.35 -39.93
N THR A 255 7.54 -2.45 -39.12
CA THR A 255 8.43 -2.74 -37.99
C THR A 255 7.65 -2.62 -36.69
N PHE A 256 7.76 -3.65 -35.83
CA PHE A 256 7.11 -3.66 -34.52
C PHE A 256 8.15 -3.48 -33.40
N VAL A 257 7.94 -2.49 -32.58
CA VAL A 257 8.75 -2.22 -31.38
C VAL A 257 7.95 -2.66 -30.16
N HIS A 258 8.52 -3.54 -29.37
CA HIS A 258 7.96 -4.03 -28.11
C HIS A 258 8.92 -3.67 -26.98
N TYR A 259 8.62 -2.62 -26.25
CA TYR A 259 9.49 -2.10 -25.20
C TYR A 259 8.88 -2.38 -23.82
N ASN A 260 9.69 -2.95 -22.92
CA ASN A 260 9.25 -3.33 -21.59
C ASN A 260 10.18 -2.77 -20.52
N VAL A 261 9.57 -2.24 -19.47
CA VAL A 261 10.24 -1.91 -18.22
C VAL A 261 9.64 -2.80 -17.14
N ALA A 262 10.46 -3.69 -16.57
CA ALA A 262 9.99 -4.67 -15.58
C ALA A 262 9.73 -4.01 -14.20
N ALA A 263 10.57 -3.05 -13.81
CA ALA A 263 10.41 -2.21 -12.63
C ALA A 263 11.34 -1.03 -12.70
N ASP A 264 10.83 0.17 -12.36
CA ASP A 264 11.59 1.40 -12.22
C ASP A 264 10.88 2.35 -11.27
N THR A 265 11.45 3.53 -11.04
CA THR A 265 10.87 4.59 -10.19
C THR A 265 10.85 5.91 -10.95
N VAL A 266 9.86 6.74 -10.67
CA VAL A 266 9.76 8.13 -11.14
C VAL A 266 9.58 9.03 -9.93
N GLY A 267 10.34 10.13 -9.85
CA GLY A 267 10.33 11.08 -8.74
C GLY A 267 9.14 12.02 -8.76
N ASP A 268 8.94 12.72 -7.63
CA ASP A 268 7.93 13.77 -7.51
C ASP A 268 8.20 14.91 -8.51
N GLY A 269 7.13 15.39 -9.17
CA GLY A 269 7.22 16.42 -10.24
C GLY A 269 7.71 15.91 -11.59
N TYR A 270 7.84 14.58 -11.75
CA TYR A 270 8.21 13.96 -13.03
C TYR A 270 7.11 13.04 -13.56
N ARG A 271 7.13 12.83 -14.88
CA ARG A 271 6.22 11.97 -15.63
C ARG A 271 6.99 11.06 -16.58
N VAL A 272 6.53 9.83 -16.76
CA VAL A 272 7.15 8.90 -17.73
C VAL A 272 6.54 9.05 -19.10
N ARG A 273 7.40 9.19 -20.12
CA ARG A 273 7.06 9.23 -21.54
C ARG A 273 7.81 8.14 -22.29
N PHE A 274 7.28 7.74 -23.45
CA PHE A 274 7.92 6.78 -24.34
C PHE A 274 8.37 7.47 -25.62
N GLN A 275 9.63 7.23 -26.02
CA GLN A 275 10.23 7.83 -27.22
C GLN A 275 10.77 6.76 -28.16
N VAL A 276 10.74 7.07 -29.43
CA VAL A 276 11.28 6.26 -30.54
C VAL A 276 12.13 7.13 -31.46
N ILE A 277 13.23 6.57 -31.98
CA ILE A 277 14.08 7.14 -33.02
C ILE A 277 14.41 6.08 -34.07
N HIS A 278 14.68 6.51 -35.30
CA HIS A 278 15.30 5.63 -36.31
C HIS A 278 16.45 6.32 -37.03
N TYR A 279 17.37 5.53 -37.56
CA TYR A 279 18.59 6.02 -38.23
C TYR A 279 18.55 5.81 -39.74
N GLY A 280 17.35 5.82 -40.34
CA GLY A 280 17.15 5.82 -41.78
C GLY A 280 17.32 7.19 -42.41
N THR A 281 16.99 7.32 -43.70
CA THR A 281 17.15 8.56 -44.48
C THR A 281 15.82 9.29 -44.74
N GLU A 282 14.70 8.57 -44.72
CA GLU A 282 13.39 9.10 -45.05
C GLU A 282 12.51 9.16 -43.80
N THR A 283 11.54 10.08 -43.74
CA THR A 283 10.55 10.13 -42.67
C THR A 283 9.68 8.89 -42.70
N ALA A 284 9.70 8.14 -41.60
CA ALA A 284 8.82 7.00 -41.34
C ALA A 284 7.55 7.46 -40.57
N ARG A 285 6.68 6.53 -40.23
CA ARG A 285 5.44 6.84 -39.56
C ARG A 285 5.13 5.83 -38.46
N ILE A 286 4.91 6.29 -37.24
CA ILE A 286 4.31 5.48 -36.19
C ILE A 286 2.81 5.41 -36.49
N SER A 287 2.35 4.28 -37.02
CA SER A 287 1.00 4.12 -37.55
C SER A 287 -0.04 3.68 -36.53
N SER A 288 0.40 2.99 -35.50
CA SER A 288 -0.43 2.60 -34.34
C SER A 288 0.44 2.27 -33.13
N GLY A 289 -0.15 2.30 -31.96
CA GLY A 289 0.53 1.93 -30.72
C GLY A 289 -0.40 1.86 -29.52
N SER A 290 0.07 1.17 -28.50
CA SER A 290 -0.57 1.09 -27.18
C SER A 290 0.47 0.99 -26.09
N ALA A 291 0.13 1.48 -24.91
CA ALA A 291 0.93 1.27 -23.70
C ALA A 291 0.03 0.81 -22.55
N LYS A 292 0.58 -0.02 -21.69
CA LYS A 292 -0.04 -0.47 -20.45
C LYS A 292 0.96 -0.35 -19.32
N ALA A 293 0.53 0.17 -18.20
CA ALA A 293 1.37 0.34 -17.03
C ALA A 293 0.65 -0.09 -15.76
N PHE A 294 1.47 -0.46 -14.78
CA PHE A 294 1.12 -0.51 -13.38
C PHE A 294 1.98 0.51 -12.65
N ALA A 295 1.35 1.38 -11.86
CA ALA A 295 2.02 2.36 -11.02
C ALA A 295 1.64 2.12 -9.55
N TRP A 296 2.64 2.10 -8.68
CA TRP A 296 2.47 2.02 -7.22
C TRP A 296 2.92 3.38 -6.66
N PRO A 297 1.99 4.26 -6.26
CA PRO A 297 2.32 5.52 -5.59
C PRO A 297 3.20 5.28 -4.35
N THR A 298 4.14 6.20 -4.06
CA THR A 298 5.12 6.04 -2.95
C THR A 298 5.10 7.20 -1.96
#